data_ffe93a447cdb646783fc3bd1c8e6c3f8
#
_entry.id   ffe93a447cdb646783fc3bd1c8e6c3f8
#
_cell.length_a   1.000
_cell.length_b   1.000
_cell.length_c   1.000
_cell.angle_alpha   90.00
_cell.angle_beta   90.00
_cell.angle_gamma   90.00
#
_symmetry.space_group_name_H-M   'P 1'
#
loop_
_entity.id
_entity.type
_entity.pdbx_description
1 polymer ?
#
loop_
_entity_poly.entity_id
_entity_poly.type
_entity_poly.pdbx_seq_one_letter_code
_entity_poly.pdbx_strand_id
1 'polypeptide(L)'
;MTASYFGYWGKARPHAAQGDECHLLPYHCLDVAAVGVTLLKRSPALRTLFTDALALDVDERLYSWFAFCLAIHDLGKFAESFQGQRSDLVYRLRGRVADPGKPYGVRHDTLGWLLWDQHLKDRAVDQCWFGRHSEEMLEGTDSWLRATMGHHGLPPAAQGYWRHHFAPDDVRAIEGFLGDLRVLFSTDAIWPTDHAIDPRTFDATSRLLSWWIAGVTVLADWIGSNTDFFTYRSDQCPLDDYWLRAQERAVSALDTAGVLPVPCQERSFTALFPEIAAPSPLQAWAIGTPIHSGPQLHLLEDVTGAGKTEAAVMLAHRMMTTGCADGFFIALPTMATANAMYSRIADVYRMLFEGNPSLMLAHGQRNLVEAFAQSVLPAGQEEADVAQQDDTATARCNAWLADHNKRALLAPAGVGTIDQVLLATLYSKH
;
A
#
# COMPACT_ATOMS: atom_id res chain seq x y z
N MET A 1 14.46 31.74 -8.27
CA MET A 1 13.33 31.91 -7.33
C MET A 1 12.92 30.51 -6.89
N THR A 2 12.78 30.30 -5.60
CA THR A 2 12.34 28.99 -5.04
C THR A 2 10.90 28.75 -5.42
N ALA A 3 10.56 27.52 -5.81
CA ALA A 3 9.21 27.17 -6.23
C ALA A 3 8.21 27.33 -5.06
N SER A 4 7.05 27.91 -5.34
CA SER A 4 6.07 28.33 -4.32
C SER A 4 5.47 27.16 -3.52
N TYR A 5 5.47 25.96 -4.07
CA TYR A 5 4.93 24.75 -3.43
C TYR A 5 5.75 24.27 -2.22
N PHE A 6 7.00 24.69 -2.06
CA PHE A 6 7.76 24.43 -0.84
C PHE A 6 7.28 25.20 0.39
N GLY A 7 6.35 26.12 0.21
CA GLY A 7 5.69 26.82 1.31
C GLY A 7 4.56 26.03 2.01
N TYR A 8 4.40 24.73 1.72
CA TYR A 8 3.29 23.91 2.23
C TYR A 8 3.79 22.71 3.02
N TRP A 9 3.22 22.51 4.21
CA TRP A 9 3.51 21.35 5.05
C TRP A 9 2.55 20.19 4.74
N GLY A 10 3.07 18.97 4.70
CA GLY A 10 2.31 17.74 4.51
C GLY A 10 2.04 16.98 5.80
N LYS A 11 3.06 16.94 6.67
CA LYS A 11 2.99 16.34 8.01
C LYS A 11 3.62 17.30 9.01
N ALA A 12 3.14 17.30 10.26
CA ALA A 12 3.66 18.15 11.32
C ALA A 12 3.75 17.40 12.64
N ARG A 13 4.82 17.67 13.41
CA ARG A 13 4.97 17.16 14.78
C ARG A 13 4.18 18.02 15.77
N PRO A 14 3.82 17.47 16.93
CA PRO A 14 3.39 18.31 18.08
C PRO A 14 4.48 19.31 18.46
N HIS A 15 4.10 20.49 18.95
CA HIS A 15 4.97 21.61 19.25
C HIS A 15 6.18 21.33 20.18
N ALA A 16 6.19 20.23 20.92
CA ALA A 16 7.24 19.88 21.90
C ALA A 16 8.22 18.80 21.40
N ALA A 17 8.11 18.33 20.14
CA ALA A 17 8.95 17.22 19.64
C ALA A 17 10.31 17.74 19.12
N GLN A 18 11.36 16.93 19.26
CA GLN A 18 12.69 17.23 18.69
C GLN A 18 12.74 16.94 17.18
N GLY A 19 13.62 17.62 16.45
CA GLY A 19 13.83 17.48 15.01
C GLY A 19 12.99 18.45 14.19
N ASP A 20 12.91 18.25 12.86
CA ASP A 20 12.11 19.10 11.98
C ASP A 20 10.64 19.06 12.38
N GLU A 21 10.05 20.24 12.55
CA GLU A 21 8.65 20.37 12.99
C GLU A 21 7.65 19.95 11.92
N CYS A 22 8.04 20.00 10.65
CA CYS A 22 7.20 19.60 9.56
C CYS A 22 7.98 18.91 8.44
N HIS A 23 7.27 18.08 7.72
CA HIS A 23 7.67 17.54 6.44
C HIS A 23 6.97 18.32 5.35
N LEU A 24 7.72 18.83 4.36
CA LEU A 24 7.12 19.58 3.27
C LEU A 24 6.21 18.69 2.44
N LEU A 25 5.07 19.23 2.02
CA LEU A 25 4.06 18.48 1.28
C LEU A 25 4.58 17.84 -0.01
N PRO A 26 5.38 18.51 -0.86
CA PRO A 26 5.97 17.87 -2.04
C PRO A 26 6.80 16.63 -1.71
N TYR A 27 7.52 16.65 -0.60
CA TYR A 27 8.34 15.51 -0.20
C TYR A 27 7.48 14.34 0.29
N HIS A 28 6.48 14.61 1.13
CA HIS A 28 5.52 13.58 1.51
C HIS A 28 4.86 12.93 0.29
N CYS A 29 4.45 13.71 -0.68
CA CYS A 29 3.88 13.21 -1.93
C CYS A 29 4.86 12.31 -2.71
N LEU A 30 6.14 12.69 -2.78
CA LEU A 30 7.18 11.90 -3.43
C LEU A 30 7.56 10.65 -2.63
N ASP A 31 7.54 10.69 -1.30
CA ASP A 31 7.77 9.51 -0.45
C ASP A 31 6.72 8.43 -0.73
N VAL A 32 5.44 8.83 -0.74
CA VAL A 32 4.32 7.93 -1.05
C VAL A 32 4.44 7.36 -2.48
N ALA A 33 4.78 8.22 -3.45
CA ALA A 33 4.99 7.78 -4.83
C ALA A 33 6.16 6.79 -4.93
N ALA A 34 7.26 7.03 -4.23
CA ALA A 34 8.44 6.16 -4.24
C ALA A 34 8.14 4.79 -3.63
N VAL A 35 7.39 4.74 -2.52
CA VAL A 35 6.96 3.49 -1.91
C VAL A 35 6.08 2.69 -2.88
N GLY A 36 5.05 3.30 -3.48
CA GLY A 36 4.15 2.61 -4.39
C GLY A 36 4.83 2.09 -5.65
N VAL A 37 5.72 2.89 -6.26
CA VAL A 37 6.51 2.46 -7.43
C VAL A 37 7.47 1.33 -7.06
N THR A 38 8.13 1.42 -5.91
CA THR A 38 9.04 0.36 -5.45
C THR A 38 8.29 -0.92 -5.14
N LEU A 39 7.08 -0.84 -4.57
CA LEU A 39 6.21 -1.99 -4.36
C LEU A 39 5.86 -2.69 -5.69
N LEU A 40 5.50 -1.93 -6.73
CA LEU A 40 5.24 -2.49 -8.06
C LEU A 40 6.49 -3.16 -8.66
N LYS A 41 7.66 -2.51 -8.56
CA LYS A 41 8.93 -3.06 -9.05
C LYS A 41 9.30 -4.38 -8.36
N ARG A 42 8.96 -4.51 -7.07
CA ARG A 42 9.31 -5.63 -6.20
C ARG A 42 8.20 -6.70 -6.10
N SER A 43 7.00 -6.45 -6.65
CA SER A 43 5.88 -7.39 -6.70
C SER A 43 5.52 -7.75 -8.16
N PRO A 44 6.07 -8.85 -8.72
CA PRO A 44 5.79 -9.25 -10.09
C PRO A 44 4.30 -9.45 -10.36
N ALA A 45 3.54 -10.02 -9.40
CA ALA A 45 2.11 -10.25 -9.56
C ALA A 45 1.32 -8.94 -9.71
N LEU A 46 1.60 -7.92 -8.87
CA LEU A 46 0.98 -6.59 -9.00
C LEU A 46 1.37 -5.92 -10.31
N ARG A 47 2.65 -5.98 -10.68
CA ARG A 47 3.13 -5.39 -11.93
C ARG A 47 2.42 -6.01 -13.13
N THR A 48 2.39 -7.34 -13.25
CA THR A 48 1.70 -8.03 -14.32
C THR A 48 0.21 -7.70 -14.37
N LEU A 49 -0.47 -7.68 -13.21
CA LEU A 49 -1.87 -7.29 -13.13
C LEU A 49 -2.14 -5.94 -13.79
N PHE A 50 -1.31 -4.95 -13.50
CA PHE A 50 -1.51 -3.59 -14.02
C PHE A 50 -1.03 -3.41 -15.46
N THR A 51 0.09 -4.04 -15.84
CA THR A 51 0.58 -3.96 -17.23
C THR A 51 -0.38 -4.65 -18.21
N ASP A 52 -0.90 -5.82 -17.86
CA ASP A 52 -1.86 -6.54 -18.69
C ASP A 52 -3.17 -5.76 -18.81
N ALA A 53 -3.67 -5.23 -17.68
CA ALA A 53 -4.93 -4.51 -17.65
C ALA A 53 -4.87 -3.17 -18.40
N LEU A 54 -3.73 -2.49 -18.38
CA LEU A 54 -3.52 -1.21 -19.06
C LEU A 54 -2.94 -1.38 -20.47
N ALA A 55 -2.70 -2.61 -20.93
CA ALA A 55 -2.06 -2.93 -22.19
C ALA A 55 -0.75 -2.12 -22.42
N LEU A 56 0.04 -1.94 -21.35
CA LEU A 56 1.33 -1.27 -21.41
C LEU A 56 2.43 -2.29 -21.76
N ASP A 57 3.20 -1.98 -22.77
CA ASP A 57 4.28 -2.81 -23.28
C ASP A 57 5.62 -2.60 -22.55
N VAL A 58 5.71 -1.53 -21.75
CA VAL A 58 6.93 -1.11 -21.04
C VAL A 58 6.62 -0.77 -19.60
N ASP A 59 7.28 -1.45 -18.68
CA ASP A 59 7.11 -1.27 -17.23
C ASP A 59 7.33 0.18 -16.78
N GLU A 60 8.27 0.93 -17.38
CA GLU A 60 8.57 2.32 -17.05
C GLU A 60 7.35 3.24 -17.22
N ARG A 61 6.49 2.98 -18.20
CA ARG A 61 5.24 3.73 -18.38
C ARG A 61 4.28 3.53 -17.22
N LEU A 62 4.15 2.28 -16.76
CA LEU A 62 3.38 1.94 -15.57
C LEU A 62 3.93 2.67 -14.34
N TYR A 63 5.25 2.65 -14.14
CA TYR A 63 5.90 3.31 -13.01
C TYR A 63 5.72 4.83 -13.06
N SER A 64 5.83 5.44 -14.23
CA SER A 64 5.55 6.87 -14.43
C SER A 64 4.10 7.23 -14.10
N TRP A 65 3.14 6.43 -14.57
CA TRP A 65 1.72 6.61 -14.27
C TRP A 65 1.43 6.53 -12.77
N PHE A 66 1.90 5.46 -12.13
CA PHE A 66 1.74 5.29 -10.68
C PHE A 66 2.43 6.38 -9.89
N ALA A 67 3.66 6.74 -10.24
CA ALA A 67 4.41 7.80 -9.57
C ALA A 67 3.64 9.13 -9.60
N PHE A 68 3.13 9.51 -10.77
CA PHE A 68 2.33 10.72 -10.91
C PHE A 68 1.03 10.67 -10.09
N CYS A 69 0.24 9.60 -10.25
CA CYS A 69 -1.03 9.46 -9.52
C CYS A 69 -0.85 9.46 -8.00
N LEU A 70 0.16 8.75 -7.50
CA LEU A 70 0.46 8.70 -6.07
C LEU A 70 1.02 10.03 -5.56
N ALA A 71 1.86 10.73 -6.35
CA ALA A 71 2.37 12.05 -5.95
C ALA A 71 1.28 13.12 -5.82
N ILE A 72 0.10 12.90 -6.39
CA ILE A 72 -1.02 13.83 -6.31
C ILE A 72 -2.14 13.38 -5.37
N HIS A 73 -1.96 12.26 -4.63
CA HIS A 73 -3.01 11.72 -3.73
C HIS A 73 -3.47 12.74 -2.68
N ASP A 74 -2.59 13.62 -2.25
CA ASP A 74 -2.76 14.58 -1.17
C ASP A 74 -2.82 16.05 -1.65
N LEU A 75 -3.20 16.32 -2.90
CA LEU A 75 -3.34 17.70 -3.42
C LEU A 75 -4.23 18.59 -2.55
N GLY A 76 -5.21 18.02 -1.89
CA GLY A 76 -6.09 18.79 -0.99
C GLY A 76 -5.38 19.35 0.24
N LYS A 77 -4.19 18.87 0.60
CA LYS A 77 -3.38 19.45 1.67
C LYS A 77 -2.78 20.82 1.30
N PHE A 78 -2.72 21.17 0.02
CA PHE A 78 -2.39 22.53 -0.39
C PHE A 78 -3.45 23.56 0.00
N ALA A 79 -4.69 23.14 0.25
CA ALA A 79 -5.78 24.05 0.58
C ALA A 79 -5.45 24.93 1.78
N GLU A 80 -5.73 26.22 1.67
CA GLU A 80 -5.60 27.18 2.79
C GLU A 80 -6.32 26.68 4.04
N SER A 81 -7.50 26.05 3.84
CA SER A 81 -8.27 25.48 4.95
C SER A 81 -7.51 24.36 5.68
N PHE A 82 -6.76 23.50 4.96
CA PHE A 82 -5.92 22.47 5.58
C PHE A 82 -4.69 23.09 6.25
N GLN A 83 -3.98 23.96 5.55
CA GLN A 83 -2.76 24.61 6.03
C GLN A 83 -3.01 25.44 7.31
N GLY A 84 -4.18 26.04 7.41
CA GLY A 84 -4.59 26.86 8.56
C GLY A 84 -4.69 26.11 9.89
N GLN A 85 -4.71 24.77 9.88
CA GLN A 85 -4.64 23.94 11.10
C GLN A 85 -3.31 24.16 11.88
N ARG A 86 -2.25 24.59 11.20
CA ARG A 86 -0.95 24.97 11.78
C ARG A 86 -0.53 26.35 11.28
N SER A 87 -1.22 27.38 11.77
CA SER A 87 -0.98 28.79 11.41
C SER A 87 0.45 29.25 11.68
N ASP A 88 1.11 28.65 12.67
CA ASP A 88 2.53 28.87 12.99
C ASP A 88 3.43 28.39 11.84
N LEU A 89 3.15 27.23 11.25
CA LEU A 89 3.89 26.71 10.09
C LEU A 89 3.60 27.53 8.83
N VAL A 90 2.35 27.98 8.62
CA VAL A 90 2.02 28.88 7.51
C VAL A 90 2.83 30.16 7.61
N TYR A 91 2.91 30.77 8.81
CA TYR A 91 3.72 31.97 9.02
C TYR A 91 5.21 31.72 8.74
N ARG A 92 5.75 30.62 9.26
CA ARG A 92 7.16 30.27 9.06
C ARG A 92 7.52 30.00 7.60
N LEU A 93 6.69 29.26 6.89
CA LEU A 93 6.98 28.81 5.52
C LEU A 93 6.59 29.85 4.46
N ARG A 94 5.55 30.64 4.71
CA ARG A 94 4.94 31.56 3.71
C ARG A 94 5.02 33.03 4.10
N GLY A 95 5.46 33.37 5.33
CA GLY A 95 5.59 34.73 5.82
C GLY A 95 4.26 35.47 6.02
N ARG A 96 3.14 34.74 6.06
CA ARG A 96 1.79 35.31 6.25
C ARG A 96 0.94 34.48 7.21
N VAL A 97 -0.11 35.08 7.72
CA VAL A 97 -1.10 34.39 8.56
C VAL A 97 -2.07 33.62 7.67
N ALA A 98 -2.51 32.47 8.15
CA ALA A 98 -3.57 31.70 7.49
C ALA A 98 -4.90 32.48 7.50
N ASP A 99 -5.71 32.33 6.45
CA ASP A 99 -7.00 32.98 6.32
C ASP A 99 -8.03 32.34 7.27
N PRO A 100 -8.49 33.02 8.32
CA PRO A 100 -9.48 32.50 9.24
C PRO A 100 -10.87 32.29 8.61
N GLY A 101 -11.12 32.91 7.45
CA GLY A 101 -12.35 32.75 6.68
C GLY A 101 -12.44 31.40 5.94
N LYS A 102 -11.37 30.59 5.96
CA LYS A 102 -11.29 29.27 5.34
C LYS A 102 -11.06 28.16 6.39
N PRO A 103 -12.05 27.83 7.23
CA PRO A 103 -11.89 26.80 8.25
C PRO A 103 -11.78 25.40 7.62
N TYR A 104 -11.03 24.50 8.28
CA TYR A 104 -10.93 23.11 7.87
C TYR A 104 -12.16 22.32 8.32
N GLY A 105 -13.10 22.10 7.41
CA GLY A 105 -14.34 21.33 7.66
C GLY A 105 -14.58 20.22 6.65
N VAL A 106 -13.78 20.21 5.56
CA VAL A 106 -13.81 19.17 4.51
C VAL A 106 -12.46 18.48 4.49
N ARG A 107 -12.45 17.15 4.44
CA ARG A 107 -11.22 16.35 4.44
C ARG A 107 -10.36 16.62 3.20
N HIS A 108 -9.04 16.54 3.36
CA HIS A 108 -8.09 16.83 2.28
C HIS A 108 -8.22 15.88 1.07
N ASP A 109 -8.61 14.64 1.25
CA ASP A 109 -8.91 13.71 0.16
C ASP A 109 -10.06 14.25 -0.74
N THR A 110 -11.14 14.67 -0.11
CA THR A 110 -12.27 15.32 -0.79
C THR A 110 -11.88 16.67 -1.40
N LEU A 111 -11.05 17.48 -0.72
CA LEU A 111 -10.56 18.74 -1.27
C LEU A 111 -9.70 18.55 -2.52
N GLY A 112 -8.83 17.53 -2.52
CA GLY A 112 -8.04 17.17 -3.70
C GLY A 112 -8.92 16.80 -4.89
N TRP A 113 -9.94 15.97 -4.63
CA TRP A 113 -10.91 15.57 -5.64
C TRP A 113 -11.75 16.75 -6.17
N LEU A 114 -12.24 17.62 -5.28
CA LEU A 114 -12.98 18.83 -5.69
C LEU A 114 -12.15 19.74 -6.61
N LEU A 115 -10.87 19.91 -6.28
CA LEU A 115 -9.99 20.72 -7.12
C LEU A 115 -9.73 20.05 -8.48
N TRP A 116 -9.50 18.74 -8.51
CA TRP A 116 -9.37 17.98 -9.74
C TRP A 116 -10.63 18.09 -10.58
N ASP A 117 -11.76 17.70 -10.06
CA ASP A 117 -13.04 17.60 -10.76
C ASP A 117 -13.52 18.94 -11.32
N GLN A 118 -13.33 20.05 -10.59
CA GLN A 118 -13.88 21.35 -10.94
C GLN A 118 -12.88 22.33 -11.54
N HIS A 119 -11.57 21.98 -11.63
CA HIS A 119 -10.57 22.92 -12.09
C HIS A 119 -9.40 22.27 -12.86
N LEU A 120 -8.78 21.22 -12.33
CA LEU A 120 -7.54 20.71 -12.91
C LEU A 120 -7.77 19.81 -14.13
N LYS A 121 -8.87 19.09 -14.21
CA LYS A 121 -9.15 18.17 -15.30
C LYS A 121 -9.29 18.89 -16.66
N ASP A 122 -9.95 20.05 -16.70
CA ASP A 122 -10.04 20.84 -17.93
C ASP A 122 -8.65 21.31 -18.38
N ARG A 123 -7.81 21.72 -17.43
CA ARG A 123 -6.41 22.08 -17.69
C ARG A 123 -5.56 20.89 -18.13
N ALA A 124 -5.83 19.70 -17.62
CA ALA A 124 -5.13 18.49 -18.03
C ALA A 124 -5.38 18.19 -19.52
N VAL A 125 -6.60 18.45 -20.00
CA VAL A 125 -6.96 18.36 -21.42
C VAL A 125 -6.30 19.49 -22.21
N ASP A 126 -6.54 20.75 -21.83
CA ASP A 126 -6.06 21.93 -22.54
C ASP A 126 -4.52 21.95 -22.71
N GLN A 127 -3.80 21.44 -21.72
CA GLN A 127 -2.34 21.40 -21.67
C GLN A 127 -1.75 20.03 -22.03
N CYS A 128 -2.57 19.09 -22.50
CA CYS A 128 -2.15 17.75 -22.92
C CYS A 128 -1.26 17.04 -21.87
N TRP A 129 -1.70 16.99 -20.60
CA TRP A 129 -0.89 16.43 -19.51
C TRP A 129 -0.49 14.98 -19.74
N PHE A 130 -1.30 14.22 -20.43
CA PHE A 130 -1.11 12.82 -20.76
C PHE A 130 -0.90 12.60 -22.26
N GLY A 131 -0.25 13.57 -22.91
CA GLY A 131 -0.04 13.57 -24.35
C GLY A 131 -1.30 13.94 -25.15
N ARG A 132 -1.26 13.66 -26.45
CA ARG A 132 -2.35 14.03 -27.38
C ARG A 132 -3.72 13.40 -27.14
N HIS A 133 -3.76 12.34 -26.34
CA HIS A 133 -4.98 11.59 -25.99
C HIS A 133 -5.59 12.02 -24.64
N SER A 134 -5.17 13.16 -24.08
CA SER A 134 -5.59 13.58 -22.73
C SER A 134 -7.11 13.69 -22.58
N GLU A 135 -7.82 14.20 -23.60
CA GLU A 135 -9.29 14.30 -23.58
C GLU A 135 -9.94 12.91 -23.60
N GLU A 136 -9.49 12.03 -24.49
CA GLU A 136 -10.02 10.68 -24.64
C GLU A 136 -9.79 9.82 -23.38
N MET A 137 -8.67 10.04 -22.68
CA MET A 137 -8.28 9.28 -21.50
C MET A 137 -8.88 9.81 -20.20
N LEU A 138 -9.62 10.91 -20.22
CA LEU A 138 -10.04 11.64 -19.02
C LEU A 138 -10.93 10.82 -18.10
N GLU A 139 -11.92 10.08 -18.62
CA GLU A 139 -12.85 9.29 -17.78
C GLU A 139 -12.12 8.20 -17.01
N GLY A 140 -11.20 7.49 -17.65
CA GLY A 140 -10.38 6.47 -16.98
C GLY A 140 -9.41 7.08 -15.96
N THR A 141 -8.86 8.26 -16.27
CA THR A 141 -8.03 9.03 -15.34
C THR A 141 -8.84 9.48 -14.12
N ASP A 142 -10.06 9.96 -14.30
CA ASP A 142 -10.97 10.32 -13.20
C ASP A 142 -11.24 9.14 -12.28
N SER A 143 -11.56 7.98 -12.87
CA SER A 143 -11.81 6.74 -12.11
C SER A 143 -10.57 6.31 -11.31
N TRP A 144 -9.37 6.42 -11.91
CA TRP A 144 -8.10 6.13 -11.27
C TRP A 144 -7.78 7.08 -10.12
N LEU A 145 -7.82 8.39 -10.38
CA LEU A 145 -7.51 9.42 -9.37
C LEU A 145 -8.51 9.43 -8.22
N ARG A 146 -9.78 9.11 -8.49
CA ARG A 146 -10.78 8.98 -7.44
C ARG A 146 -10.47 7.82 -6.49
N ALA A 147 -9.96 6.70 -7.01
CA ALA A 147 -9.49 5.59 -6.20
C ALA A 147 -8.23 5.97 -5.39
N THR A 148 -7.26 6.65 -6.02
CA THR A 148 -6.04 7.13 -5.37
C THR A 148 -6.33 8.15 -4.27
N MET A 149 -7.14 9.16 -4.54
CA MET A 149 -7.50 10.19 -3.54
C MET A 149 -8.41 9.64 -2.44
N GLY A 150 -9.10 8.51 -2.69
CA GLY A 150 -9.92 7.81 -1.71
C GLY A 150 -9.16 6.97 -0.66
N HIS A 151 -7.86 7.17 -0.49
CA HIS A 151 -6.97 6.38 0.37
C HIS A 151 -7.36 6.34 1.86
N HIS A 152 -8.32 7.14 2.29
CA HIS A 152 -8.90 7.06 3.63
C HIS A 152 -10.12 6.12 3.76
N GLY A 153 -10.32 5.23 2.81
CA GLY A 153 -11.29 4.14 2.88
C GLY A 153 -12.63 4.40 2.20
N LEU A 154 -12.89 5.60 1.69
CA LEU A 154 -14.07 5.93 0.88
C LEU A 154 -13.68 6.79 -0.31
N PRO A 155 -14.17 6.47 -1.52
CA PRO A 155 -14.02 7.36 -2.66
C PRO A 155 -14.56 8.75 -2.32
N PRO A 156 -13.82 9.84 -2.63
CA PRO A 156 -14.25 11.19 -2.31
C PRO A 156 -15.53 11.54 -3.09
N ALA A 157 -16.43 12.28 -2.44
CA ALA A 157 -17.66 12.79 -3.03
C ALA A 157 -17.50 14.27 -3.34
N ALA A 158 -17.76 14.67 -4.58
CA ALA A 158 -17.71 16.08 -5.00
C ALA A 158 -18.92 16.84 -4.43
N GLN A 159 -18.79 17.35 -3.21
CA GLN A 159 -19.79 18.24 -2.59
C GLN A 159 -19.13 19.56 -2.23
N GLY A 160 -19.71 20.67 -2.69
CA GLY A 160 -19.20 22.01 -2.46
C GLY A 160 -18.46 22.62 -3.64
N TYR A 161 -17.75 23.68 -3.38
CA TYR A 161 -17.03 24.44 -4.39
C TYR A 161 -15.58 24.66 -3.95
N TRP A 162 -14.62 24.25 -4.76
CA TRP A 162 -13.21 24.24 -4.42
C TRP A 162 -12.66 25.61 -3.97
N ARG A 163 -13.13 26.73 -4.56
CA ARG A 163 -12.67 28.09 -4.23
C ARG A 163 -12.98 28.52 -2.80
N HIS A 164 -13.91 27.85 -2.12
CA HIS A 164 -14.14 28.13 -0.70
C HIS A 164 -12.97 27.70 0.18
N HIS A 165 -12.16 26.77 -0.30
CA HIS A 165 -11.10 26.13 0.49
C HIS A 165 -9.69 26.55 0.07
N PHE A 166 -9.49 26.83 -1.21
CA PHE A 166 -8.20 27.21 -1.78
C PHE A 166 -8.10 28.71 -1.99
N ALA A 167 -6.92 29.28 -1.66
CA ALA A 167 -6.55 30.62 -2.04
C ALA A 167 -5.93 30.64 -3.47
N PRO A 168 -5.87 31.79 -4.15
CA PRO A 168 -5.21 31.87 -5.46
C PRO A 168 -3.73 31.43 -5.43
N ASP A 169 -3.03 31.69 -4.33
CA ASP A 169 -1.63 31.26 -4.14
C ASP A 169 -1.51 29.73 -4.07
N ASP A 170 -2.48 29.07 -3.45
CA ASP A 170 -2.50 27.62 -3.34
C ASP A 170 -2.61 26.97 -4.73
N VAL A 171 -3.49 27.51 -5.57
CA VAL A 171 -3.66 27.04 -6.95
C VAL A 171 -2.37 27.21 -7.75
N ARG A 172 -1.71 28.39 -7.64
CA ARG A 172 -0.43 28.61 -8.32
C ARG A 172 0.67 27.65 -7.85
N ALA A 173 0.69 27.36 -6.55
CA ALA A 173 1.64 26.39 -5.99
C ALA A 173 1.37 24.97 -6.50
N ILE A 174 0.10 24.56 -6.55
CA ILE A 174 -0.31 23.27 -7.12
C ILE A 174 0.07 23.18 -8.60
N GLU A 175 -0.24 24.18 -9.39
CA GLU A 175 0.09 24.21 -10.82
C GLU A 175 1.60 24.12 -11.06
N GLY A 176 2.40 24.81 -10.25
CA GLY A 176 3.86 24.68 -10.28
C GLY A 176 4.33 23.28 -9.91
N PHE A 177 3.77 22.69 -8.84
CA PHE A 177 4.10 21.34 -8.42
C PHE A 177 3.73 20.30 -9.48
N LEU A 178 2.52 20.37 -10.03
CA LEU A 178 2.07 19.50 -11.11
C LEU A 178 2.92 19.65 -12.37
N GLY A 179 3.33 20.86 -12.70
CA GLY A 179 4.25 21.12 -13.82
C GLY A 179 5.57 20.38 -13.66
N ASP A 180 6.18 20.49 -12.47
CA ASP A 180 7.45 19.81 -12.17
C ASP A 180 7.29 18.28 -12.09
N LEU A 181 6.18 17.77 -11.53
CA LEU A 181 5.87 16.34 -11.52
C LEU A 181 5.70 15.77 -12.94
N ARG A 182 5.07 16.52 -13.84
CA ARG A 182 4.87 16.10 -15.24
C ARG A 182 6.21 15.94 -15.96
N VAL A 183 7.14 16.84 -15.71
CA VAL A 183 8.51 16.74 -16.24
C VAL A 183 9.24 15.57 -15.59
N LEU A 184 9.18 15.45 -14.26
CA LEU A 184 9.87 14.39 -13.50
C LEU A 184 9.45 12.98 -13.94
N PHE A 185 8.16 12.79 -14.21
CA PHE A 185 7.58 11.50 -14.57
C PHE A 185 7.25 11.34 -16.05
N SER A 186 7.59 12.32 -16.90
CA SER A 186 7.36 12.30 -18.35
C SER A 186 5.93 11.88 -18.71
N THR A 187 4.94 12.56 -18.11
CA THR A 187 3.53 12.11 -18.19
C THR A 187 2.95 12.17 -19.60
N ASP A 188 3.47 13.03 -20.48
CA ASP A 188 3.10 13.13 -21.88
C ASP A 188 3.54 11.93 -22.73
N ALA A 189 4.45 11.12 -22.24
CA ALA A 189 4.99 9.93 -22.90
C ALA A 189 4.44 8.60 -22.35
N ILE A 190 3.54 8.62 -21.35
CA ILE A 190 3.00 7.41 -20.73
C ILE A 190 2.20 6.59 -21.75
N TRP A 191 1.34 7.25 -22.53
CA TRP A 191 0.52 6.57 -23.52
C TRP A 191 1.19 6.59 -24.90
N PRO A 192 1.36 5.42 -25.55
CA PRO A 192 1.96 5.35 -26.88
C PRO A 192 1.17 6.18 -27.89
N THR A 193 1.88 6.85 -28.79
CA THR A 193 1.23 7.67 -29.83
C THR A 193 0.41 6.88 -30.82
N ASP A 194 0.77 5.60 -31.04
CA ASP A 194 0.20 4.76 -32.09
C ASP A 194 -0.76 3.68 -31.56
N HIS A 195 -0.74 3.40 -30.25
CA HIS A 195 -1.56 2.36 -29.62
C HIS A 195 -2.06 2.84 -28.24
N ALA A 196 -2.83 3.93 -28.22
CA ALA A 196 -3.57 4.28 -27.00
C ALA A 196 -4.59 3.18 -26.71
N ILE A 197 -4.68 2.78 -25.43
CA ILE A 197 -5.79 1.94 -24.98
C ILE A 197 -7.11 2.59 -25.34
N ASP A 198 -8.09 1.83 -25.83
CA ASP A 198 -9.42 2.37 -26.08
C ASP A 198 -9.97 3.08 -24.82
N PRO A 199 -10.46 4.34 -24.90
CA PRO A 199 -10.89 5.12 -23.75
C PRO A 199 -11.94 4.43 -22.87
N ARG A 200 -12.89 3.69 -23.48
CA ARG A 200 -13.91 2.93 -22.74
C ARG A 200 -13.31 1.76 -22.01
N THR A 201 -12.34 1.09 -22.63
CA THR A 201 -11.59 -0.01 -22.01
C THR A 201 -10.76 0.54 -20.84
N PHE A 202 -10.12 1.69 -20.98
CA PHE A 202 -9.35 2.32 -19.90
C PHE A 202 -10.24 2.69 -18.69
N ASP A 203 -11.40 3.31 -18.90
CA ASP A 203 -12.32 3.61 -17.81
C ASP A 203 -12.85 2.34 -17.14
N ALA A 204 -13.31 1.36 -17.92
CA ALA A 204 -13.76 0.08 -17.37
C ALA A 204 -12.68 -0.65 -16.57
N THR A 205 -11.45 -0.64 -17.06
CA THR A 205 -10.28 -1.21 -16.39
C THR A 205 -9.93 -0.45 -15.10
N SER A 206 -9.93 0.88 -15.15
CA SER A 206 -9.67 1.72 -13.96
C SER A 206 -10.69 1.48 -12.85
N ARG A 207 -11.96 1.30 -13.20
CA ARG A 207 -13.02 0.93 -12.24
C ARG A 207 -12.83 -0.48 -11.68
N LEU A 208 -12.50 -1.45 -12.54
CA LEU A 208 -12.23 -2.83 -12.11
C LEU A 208 -11.05 -2.89 -11.13
N LEU A 209 -9.99 -2.14 -11.42
CA LEU A 209 -8.77 -2.09 -10.61
C LEU A 209 -8.86 -1.16 -9.41
N SER A 210 -9.97 -0.43 -9.21
CA SER A 210 -10.08 0.62 -8.19
C SER A 210 -9.72 0.16 -6.78
N TRP A 211 -10.04 -1.08 -6.41
CA TRP A 211 -9.65 -1.68 -5.13
C TRP A 211 -8.13 -1.89 -5.00
N TRP A 212 -7.49 -2.34 -6.07
CA TRP A 212 -6.03 -2.51 -6.10
C TRP A 212 -5.31 -1.18 -6.07
N ILE A 213 -5.81 -0.18 -6.82
CA ILE A 213 -5.29 1.19 -6.83
C ILE A 213 -5.38 1.78 -5.42
N ALA A 214 -6.57 1.70 -4.79
CA ALA A 214 -6.78 2.18 -3.43
C ALA A 214 -5.89 1.43 -2.42
N GLY A 215 -5.76 0.11 -2.53
CA GLY A 215 -4.91 -0.71 -1.66
C GLY A 215 -3.44 -0.35 -1.75
N VAL A 216 -2.90 -0.20 -2.97
CA VAL A 216 -1.53 0.26 -3.19
C VAL A 216 -1.32 1.67 -2.61
N THR A 217 -2.28 2.57 -2.82
CA THR A 217 -2.19 3.95 -2.30
C THR A 217 -2.20 3.99 -0.77
N VAL A 218 -3.12 3.26 -0.14
CA VAL A 218 -3.20 3.16 1.34
C VAL A 218 -1.91 2.61 1.92
N LEU A 219 -1.39 1.52 1.35
CA LEU A 219 -0.14 0.92 1.81
C LEU A 219 1.05 1.87 1.61
N ALA A 220 1.11 2.53 0.46
CA ALA A 220 2.16 3.50 0.15
C ALA A 220 2.11 4.71 1.09
N ASP A 221 0.91 5.24 1.40
CA ASP A 221 0.77 6.35 2.35
C ASP A 221 1.12 5.92 3.79
N TRP A 222 0.73 4.73 4.23
CA TRP A 222 1.09 4.24 5.56
C TRP A 222 2.60 4.13 5.76
N ILE A 223 3.32 3.60 4.76
CA ILE A 223 4.78 3.45 4.81
C ILE A 223 5.47 4.80 4.58
N GLY A 224 5.06 5.57 3.57
CA GLY A 224 5.61 6.88 3.23
C GLY A 224 5.33 7.97 4.28
N SER A 225 4.35 7.73 5.17
CA SER A 225 4.05 8.59 6.33
C SER A 225 4.79 8.19 7.61
N ASN A 226 5.45 7.03 7.63
CA ASN A 226 6.14 6.55 8.83
C ASN A 226 7.48 7.27 9.00
N THR A 227 7.64 7.95 10.14
CA THR A 227 8.85 8.73 10.47
C THR A 227 10.10 7.88 10.71
N ASP A 228 9.95 6.60 10.98
CA ASP A 228 11.08 5.65 11.12
C ASP A 228 11.74 5.40 9.76
N PHE A 229 10.95 5.46 8.67
CA PHE A 229 11.42 5.28 7.31
C PHE A 229 11.70 6.60 6.61
N PHE A 230 10.81 7.59 6.75
CA PHE A 230 10.86 8.89 6.10
C PHE A 230 10.89 10.01 7.14
N THR A 231 12.09 10.39 7.53
CA THR A 231 12.29 11.49 8.49
C THR A 231 11.80 12.81 7.91
N TYR A 232 11.18 13.64 8.76
CA TYR A 232 10.69 14.96 8.34
C TYR A 232 11.82 15.83 7.82
N ARG A 233 11.51 16.60 6.80
CA ARG A 233 12.44 17.51 6.13
C ARG A 233 11.72 18.81 5.75
N SER A 234 12.28 19.94 6.19
CA SER A 234 11.77 21.28 5.90
C SER A 234 12.72 22.13 5.06
N ASP A 235 13.96 21.69 4.84
CA ASP A 235 14.90 22.34 3.92
C ASP A 235 14.57 22.01 2.46
N GLN A 236 14.78 22.98 1.57
CA GLN A 236 14.41 22.86 0.17
C GLN A 236 15.55 22.25 -0.67
N CYS A 237 15.21 21.30 -1.52
CA CYS A 237 16.08 20.77 -2.58
C CYS A 237 15.26 20.52 -3.85
N PRO A 238 15.88 20.42 -5.05
CA PRO A 238 15.20 20.04 -6.27
C PRO A 238 14.42 18.74 -6.12
N LEU A 239 13.26 18.62 -6.81
CA LEU A 239 12.39 17.45 -6.68
C LEU A 239 13.03 16.19 -7.25
N ASP A 240 13.84 16.28 -8.30
CA ASP A 240 14.60 15.18 -8.88
C ASP A 240 15.64 14.61 -7.91
N ASP A 241 16.39 15.47 -7.22
CA ASP A 241 17.33 15.08 -6.17
C ASP A 241 16.59 14.40 -4.99
N TYR A 242 15.42 14.92 -4.61
CA TYR A 242 14.62 14.33 -3.55
C TYR A 242 14.06 12.98 -3.97
N TRP A 243 13.56 12.87 -5.21
CA TRP A 243 12.99 11.65 -5.76
C TRP A 243 13.97 10.47 -5.72
N LEU A 244 15.22 10.69 -6.10
CA LEU A 244 16.26 9.65 -6.03
C LEU A 244 16.43 9.12 -4.60
N ARG A 245 16.50 10.03 -3.61
CA ARG A 245 16.62 9.65 -2.19
C ARG A 245 15.36 8.97 -1.65
N ALA A 246 14.17 9.40 -2.10
CA ALA A 246 12.91 8.78 -1.71
C ALA A 246 12.83 7.32 -2.21
N GLN A 247 13.30 7.06 -3.43
CA GLN A 247 13.36 5.69 -3.98
C GLN A 247 14.31 4.79 -3.18
N GLU A 248 15.50 5.27 -2.81
CA GLU A 248 16.43 4.52 -1.98
C GLU A 248 15.83 4.16 -0.61
N ARG A 249 15.16 5.15 0.04
CA ARG A 249 14.47 4.93 1.30
C ARG A 249 13.29 3.98 1.17
N ALA A 250 12.55 4.05 0.07
CA ALA A 250 11.39 3.18 -0.18
C ALA A 250 11.81 1.69 -0.25
N VAL A 251 12.98 1.38 -0.82
CA VAL A 251 13.52 0.01 -0.82
C VAL A 251 13.72 -0.49 0.61
N SER A 252 14.47 0.25 1.43
CA SER A 252 14.72 -0.11 2.82
C SER A 252 13.43 -0.15 3.66
N ALA A 253 12.49 0.78 3.41
CA ALA A 253 11.22 0.84 4.12
C ALA A 253 10.35 -0.39 3.85
N LEU A 254 10.25 -0.84 2.61
CA LEU A 254 9.48 -2.02 2.23
C LEU A 254 10.10 -3.31 2.77
N ASP A 255 11.43 -3.44 2.73
CA ASP A 255 12.14 -4.57 3.31
C ASP A 255 11.90 -4.63 4.84
N THR A 256 12.06 -3.48 5.51
CA THR A 256 11.83 -3.38 6.96
C THR A 256 10.36 -3.59 7.35
N ALA A 257 9.40 -3.13 6.55
CA ALA A 257 7.97 -3.35 6.79
C ALA A 257 7.55 -4.81 6.60
N GLY A 258 8.30 -5.61 5.82
CA GLY A 258 8.03 -7.03 5.61
C GLY A 258 6.76 -7.31 4.81
N VAL A 259 6.38 -6.41 3.90
CA VAL A 259 5.16 -6.50 3.08
C VAL A 259 5.40 -7.03 1.67
N LEU A 260 6.65 -7.27 1.31
CA LEU A 260 6.99 -7.82 0.00
C LEU A 260 6.73 -9.33 -0.04
N PRO A 261 6.37 -9.88 -1.20
CA PRO A 261 6.26 -11.32 -1.38
C PRO A 261 7.56 -12.03 -1.00
N VAL A 262 7.45 -13.10 -0.24
CA VAL A 262 8.58 -13.95 0.13
C VAL A 262 8.52 -15.20 -0.75
N PRO A 263 9.62 -15.58 -1.44
CA PRO A 263 9.64 -16.78 -2.27
C PRO A 263 9.25 -18.03 -1.48
N CYS A 264 8.43 -18.87 -2.09
CA CYS A 264 8.01 -20.14 -1.51
C CYS A 264 9.04 -21.23 -1.83
N GLN A 265 9.40 -22.05 -0.84
CA GLN A 265 10.27 -23.22 -1.04
C GLN A 265 9.45 -24.42 -1.46
N GLU A 266 9.86 -25.14 -2.51
CA GLU A 266 9.25 -26.42 -2.85
C GLU A 266 9.59 -27.49 -1.80
N ARG A 267 8.57 -28.07 -1.18
CA ARG A 267 8.69 -29.09 -0.13
C ARG A 267 7.71 -30.22 -0.37
N SER A 268 8.16 -31.45 -0.11
CA SER A 268 7.27 -32.59 -0.08
C SER A 268 6.36 -32.58 1.15
N PHE A 269 5.25 -33.30 1.09
CA PHE A 269 4.34 -33.46 2.23
C PHE A 269 5.05 -34.01 3.45
N THR A 270 5.90 -35.02 3.29
CA THR A 270 6.67 -35.66 4.38
C THR A 270 7.75 -34.73 4.96
N ALA A 271 8.25 -33.75 4.18
CA ALA A 271 9.17 -32.74 4.70
C ALA A 271 8.45 -31.68 5.54
N LEU A 272 7.20 -31.32 5.17
CA LEU A 272 6.37 -30.39 5.93
C LEU A 272 5.77 -31.02 7.19
N PHE A 273 5.45 -32.30 7.14
CA PHE A 273 4.77 -33.05 8.22
C PHE A 273 5.50 -34.36 8.52
N PRO A 274 6.71 -34.30 9.11
CA PRO A 274 7.56 -35.49 9.33
C PRO A 274 6.97 -36.46 10.31
N GLU A 275 6.04 -36.05 11.17
CA GLU A 275 5.33 -36.91 12.11
C GLU A 275 4.24 -37.78 11.48
N ILE A 276 3.86 -37.49 10.21
CA ILE A 276 2.85 -38.26 9.49
C ILE A 276 3.54 -39.32 8.63
N ALA A 277 3.51 -40.55 9.07
CA ALA A 277 4.17 -41.68 8.38
C ALA A 277 3.62 -41.95 6.98
N ALA A 278 2.31 -41.75 6.76
CA ALA A 278 1.65 -41.86 5.45
C ALA A 278 0.47 -40.88 5.34
N PRO A 279 0.31 -40.19 4.19
CA PRO A 279 -0.82 -39.30 3.97
C PRO A 279 -2.16 -40.03 4.06
N SER A 280 -3.16 -39.40 4.69
CA SER A 280 -4.54 -39.86 4.61
C SER A 280 -5.08 -39.71 3.16
N PRO A 281 -6.21 -40.33 2.80
CA PRO A 281 -6.79 -40.15 1.48
C PRO A 281 -7.03 -38.71 1.08
N LEU A 282 -7.47 -37.85 2.03
CA LEU A 282 -7.66 -36.41 1.83
C LEU A 282 -6.32 -35.68 1.60
N GLN A 283 -5.30 -36.01 2.38
CA GLN A 283 -3.96 -35.44 2.22
C GLN A 283 -3.32 -35.89 0.91
N ALA A 284 -3.48 -37.16 0.53
CA ALA A 284 -3.02 -37.66 -0.78
C ALA A 284 -3.73 -36.96 -1.96
N TRP A 285 -5.01 -36.68 -1.83
CA TRP A 285 -5.73 -35.85 -2.80
C TRP A 285 -5.17 -34.45 -2.88
N ALA A 286 -4.92 -33.77 -1.75
CA ALA A 286 -4.33 -32.45 -1.71
C ALA A 286 -2.93 -32.37 -2.34
N ILE A 287 -2.15 -33.45 -2.23
CA ILE A 287 -0.83 -33.59 -2.88
C ILE A 287 -0.97 -33.68 -4.40
N GLY A 288 -1.99 -34.42 -4.93
CA GLY A 288 -2.10 -34.80 -6.35
C GLY A 288 -3.08 -33.96 -7.16
N THR A 289 -4.02 -33.21 -6.55
CA THR A 289 -5.06 -32.48 -7.28
C THR A 289 -4.44 -31.38 -8.17
N PRO A 290 -4.92 -31.18 -9.41
CA PRO A 290 -4.42 -30.11 -10.28
C PRO A 290 -4.62 -28.73 -9.64
N ILE A 291 -3.61 -27.86 -9.73
CA ILE A 291 -3.72 -26.43 -9.43
C ILE A 291 -3.89 -25.69 -10.76
N HIS A 292 -4.95 -24.94 -10.88
CA HIS A 292 -5.29 -24.15 -12.07
C HIS A 292 -4.88 -22.68 -11.89
N SER A 293 -4.72 -21.97 -12.98
CA SER A 293 -4.54 -20.51 -12.94
C SER A 293 -5.85 -19.82 -12.53
N GLY A 294 -5.74 -18.70 -11.79
CA GLY A 294 -6.88 -17.90 -11.34
C GLY A 294 -7.51 -18.38 -10.03
N PRO A 295 -8.58 -17.71 -9.57
CA PRO A 295 -9.25 -18.03 -8.30
C PRO A 295 -9.82 -19.46 -8.28
N GLN A 296 -9.55 -20.17 -7.18
CA GLN A 296 -10.02 -21.54 -6.98
C GLN A 296 -10.69 -21.66 -5.61
N LEU A 297 -11.74 -22.48 -5.52
CA LEU A 297 -12.41 -22.86 -4.28
C LEU A 297 -12.28 -24.36 -4.08
N HIS A 298 -11.62 -24.77 -3.00
CA HIS A 298 -11.51 -26.18 -2.58
C HIS A 298 -12.33 -26.39 -1.31
N LEU A 299 -13.27 -27.32 -1.35
CA LEU A 299 -14.07 -27.73 -0.20
C LEU A 299 -13.51 -29.05 0.36
N LEU A 300 -12.99 -29.02 1.60
CA LEU A 300 -12.39 -30.17 2.28
C LEU A 300 -13.34 -30.66 3.37
N GLU A 301 -14.04 -31.76 3.11
CA GLU A 301 -14.92 -32.42 4.06
C GLU A 301 -14.36 -33.80 4.45
N ASP A 302 -14.22 -34.03 5.74
CA ASP A 302 -13.83 -35.32 6.30
C ASP A 302 -14.14 -35.34 7.82
N VAL A 303 -14.02 -36.49 8.45
CA VAL A 303 -14.20 -36.66 9.90
C VAL A 303 -13.14 -35.85 10.71
N THR A 304 -13.42 -35.61 11.96
CA THR A 304 -12.45 -34.98 12.86
C THR A 304 -11.20 -35.84 12.98
N GLY A 305 -10.02 -35.23 12.86
CA GLY A 305 -8.74 -35.95 12.93
C GLY A 305 -8.24 -36.52 11.58
N ALA A 306 -8.97 -36.39 10.48
CA ALA A 306 -8.57 -36.89 9.17
C ALA A 306 -7.44 -36.09 8.49
N GLY A 307 -6.87 -35.06 9.15
CA GLY A 307 -5.75 -34.28 8.62
C GLY A 307 -6.17 -33.16 7.64
N LYS A 308 -7.35 -32.56 7.84
CA LYS A 308 -7.85 -31.44 7.02
C LYS A 308 -6.92 -30.24 7.02
N THR A 309 -6.31 -29.93 8.16
CA THR A 309 -5.39 -28.77 8.27
C THR A 309 -4.15 -28.96 7.41
N GLU A 310 -3.53 -30.14 7.49
CA GLU A 310 -2.35 -30.47 6.69
C GLU A 310 -2.68 -30.50 5.19
N ALA A 311 -3.85 -31.04 4.82
CA ALA A 311 -4.34 -30.99 3.45
C ALA A 311 -4.53 -29.55 2.94
N ALA A 312 -5.11 -28.67 3.75
CA ALA A 312 -5.31 -27.24 3.40
C ALA A 312 -3.97 -26.51 3.28
N VAL A 313 -3.03 -26.74 4.20
CA VAL A 313 -1.68 -26.14 4.15
C VAL A 313 -0.92 -26.65 2.92
N MET A 314 -1.04 -27.93 2.57
CA MET A 314 -0.41 -28.49 1.37
C MET A 314 -0.99 -27.88 0.08
N LEU A 315 -2.31 -27.65 0.00
CA LEU A 315 -2.92 -26.94 -1.13
C LEU A 315 -2.41 -25.49 -1.22
N ALA A 316 -2.41 -24.76 -0.11
CA ALA A 316 -1.88 -23.40 -0.07
C ALA A 316 -0.41 -23.35 -0.51
N HIS A 317 0.42 -24.28 0.00
CA HIS A 317 1.81 -24.43 -0.41
C HIS A 317 1.95 -24.62 -1.93
N ARG A 318 1.18 -25.54 -2.51
CA ARG A 318 1.20 -25.81 -3.95
C ARG A 318 0.73 -24.62 -4.78
N MET A 319 -0.27 -23.86 -4.30
CA MET A 319 -0.70 -22.63 -4.95
C MET A 319 0.39 -21.56 -4.90
N MET A 320 1.14 -21.47 -3.81
CA MET A 320 2.29 -20.54 -3.70
C MET A 320 3.46 -20.96 -4.60
N THR A 321 3.82 -22.25 -4.64
CA THR A 321 4.92 -22.74 -5.49
C THR A 321 4.62 -22.63 -6.99
N THR A 322 3.34 -22.64 -7.39
CA THR A 322 2.91 -22.43 -8.77
C THR A 322 2.68 -20.95 -9.13
N GLY A 323 2.92 -20.02 -8.19
CA GLY A 323 2.71 -18.58 -8.40
C GLY A 323 1.24 -18.14 -8.41
N CYS A 324 0.32 -19.01 -7.95
CA CYS A 324 -1.12 -18.67 -7.84
C CYS A 324 -1.45 -17.93 -6.54
N ALA A 325 -0.53 -17.84 -5.59
CA ALA A 325 -0.67 -17.15 -4.31
C ALA A 325 0.70 -16.65 -3.81
N ASP A 326 0.72 -15.52 -3.10
CA ASP A 326 1.92 -14.95 -2.47
C ASP A 326 2.02 -15.26 -0.97
N GLY A 327 0.98 -15.85 -0.38
CA GLY A 327 0.90 -16.18 1.03
C GLY A 327 -0.42 -16.86 1.39
N PHE A 328 -0.67 -17.06 2.68
CA PHE A 328 -1.91 -17.67 3.16
C PHE A 328 -2.41 -17.03 4.45
N PHE A 329 -3.73 -17.08 4.67
CA PHE A 329 -4.36 -16.67 5.92
C PHE A 329 -5.38 -17.73 6.37
N ILE A 330 -5.26 -18.23 7.60
CA ILE A 330 -6.18 -19.20 8.20
C ILE A 330 -7.19 -18.45 9.06
N ALA A 331 -8.43 -18.35 8.58
CA ALA A 331 -9.53 -17.68 9.26
C ALA A 331 -10.36 -18.70 10.07
N LEU A 332 -10.53 -18.45 11.37
CA LEU A 332 -11.19 -19.36 12.30
C LEU A 332 -12.35 -18.67 13.05
N PRO A 333 -13.35 -19.45 13.53
CA PRO A 333 -14.53 -18.85 14.14
C PRO A 333 -14.27 -18.12 15.46
N THR A 334 -13.26 -18.52 16.23
CA THR A 334 -13.01 -17.99 17.59
C THR A 334 -11.54 -17.65 17.82
N MET A 335 -11.28 -16.73 18.75
CA MET A 335 -9.91 -16.41 19.20
C MET A 335 -9.17 -17.62 19.76
N ALA A 336 -9.86 -18.49 20.53
CA ALA A 336 -9.25 -19.69 21.10
C ALA A 336 -8.75 -20.66 20.03
N THR A 337 -9.55 -20.88 18.98
CA THR A 337 -9.15 -21.73 17.85
C THR A 337 -8.04 -21.08 17.02
N ALA A 338 -8.06 -19.74 16.88
CA ALA A 338 -6.99 -19.01 16.21
C ALA A 338 -5.66 -19.11 16.97
N ASN A 339 -5.66 -18.98 18.31
CA ASN A 339 -4.46 -19.15 19.12
C ASN A 339 -3.86 -20.56 19.00
N ALA A 340 -4.72 -21.60 19.08
CA ALA A 340 -4.27 -22.99 18.94
C ALA A 340 -3.69 -23.25 17.53
N MET A 341 -4.31 -22.67 16.49
CA MET A 341 -3.84 -22.79 15.11
C MET A 341 -2.55 -22.01 14.88
N TYR A 342 -2.39 -20.83 15.48
CA TYR A 342 -1.17 -20.04 15.41
C TYR A 342 0.05 -20.85 15.91
N SER A 343 -0.07 -21.49 17.08
CA SER A 343 0.99 -22.34 17.62
C SER A 343 1.27 -23.53 16.71
N ARG A 344 0.24 -24.18 16.14
CA ARG A 344 0.38 -25.33 15.25
C ARG A 344 1.06 -24.97 13.92
N ILE A 345 0.76 -23.80 13.36
CA ILE A 345 1.36 -23.34 12.10
C ILE A 345 2.76 -22.80 12.30
N ALA A 346 3.11 -22.31 13.50
CA ALA A 346 4.43 -21.80 13.83
C ALA A 346 5.57 -22.78 13.50
N ASP A 347 5.33 -24.08 13.61
CA ASP A 347 6.32 -25.11 13.33
C ASP A 347 6.51 -25.39 11.82
N VAL A 348 5.47 -25.11 11.02
CA VAL A 348 5.43 -25.47 9.59
C VAL A 348 5.72 -24.27 8.66
N TYR A 349 5.25 -23.06 9.02
CA TYR A 349 5.27 -21.93 8.07
C TYR A 349 6.67 -21.55 7.60
N ARG A 350 7.70 -21.68 8.44
CA ARG A 350 9.10 -21.40 8.07
C ARG A 350 9.63 -22.32 6.99
N MET A 351 9.12 -23.55 6.92
CA MET A 351 9.52 -24.51 5.89
C MET A 351 8.86 -24.22 4.53
N LEU A 352 7.81 -23.40 4.53
CA LEU A 352 7.08 -23.02 3.32
C LEU A 352 7.76 -21.90 2.51
N PHE A 353 8.58 -21.06 3.16
CA PHE A 353 9.14 -19.86 2.55
C PHE A 353 10.68 -19.87 2.62
N GLU A 354 11.30 -19.09 1.73
CA GLU A 354 12.70 -18.74 1.84
C GLU A 354 12.90 -17.61 2.87
N GLY A 355 14.02 -17.66 3.61
CA GLY A 355 14.32 -16.63 4.61
C GLY A 355 13.44 -16.70 5.86
N ASN A 356 13.11 -15.54 6.43
CA ASN A 356 12.40 -15.40 7.70
C ASN A 356 11.05 -14.68 7.51
N PRO A 357 10.01 -15.35 6.99
CA PRO A 357 8.70 -14.73 6.79
C PRO A 357 8.05 -14.37 8.13
N SER A 358 7.18 -13.36 8.12
CA SER A 358 6.35 -13.04 9.28
C SER A 358 5.13 -13.94 9.37
N LEU A 359 4.85 -14.48 10.56
CA LEU A 359 3.59 -15.13 10.89
C LEU A 359 2.77 -14.21 11.81
N MET A 360 1.60 -13.77 11.32
CA MET A 360 0.75 -12.83 12.02
C MET A 360 -0.42 -13.50 12.72
N LEU A 361 -0.67 -13.09 13.99
CA LEU A 361 -1.90 -13.43 14.71
C LEU A 361 -2.86 -12.23 14.70
N ALA A 362 -4.08 -12.42 14.19
CA ALA A 362 -5.05 -11.34 13.98
C ALA A 362 -6.38 -11.60 14.73
N HIS A 363 -6.53 -10.98 15.88
CA HIS A 363 -7.79 -10.85 16.63
C HIS A 363 -7.69 -9.75 17.71
N GLY A 364 -8.83 -9.38 18.32
CA GLY A 364 -8.92 -8.24 19.23
C GLY A 364 -8.07 -8.32 20.50
N GLN A 365 -7.63 -9.52 20.92
CA GLN A 365 -6.85 -9.76 22.17
C GLN A 365 -5.49 -10.37 21.88
N ARG A 366 -4.94 -10.25 20.68
CA ARG A 366 -3.66 -10.89 20.30
C ARG A 366 -2.49 -10.51 21.21
N ASN A 367 -2.45 -9.28 21.73
CA ASN A 367 -1.37 -8.80 22.60
C ASN A 367 -1.32 -9.53 23.96
N LEU A 368 -2.38 -10.24 24.33
CA LEU A 368 -2.44 -11.08 25.54
C LEU A 368 -1.96 -12.50 25.28
N VAL A 369 -1.65 -12.86 24.04
CA VAL A 369 -1.13 -14.17 23.65
C VAL A 369 0.38 -14.12 23.75
N GLU A 370 0.94 -14.74 24.80
CA GLU A 370 2.37 -14.72 25.11
C GLU A 370 3.24 -15.20 23.95
N ALA A 371 2.85 -16.29 23.28
CA ALA A 371 3.56 -16.82 22.12
C ALA A 371 3.64 -15.82 20.96
N PHE A 372 2.59 -15.01 20.73
CA PHE A 372 2.62 -13.94 19.72
C PHE A 372 3.45 -12.75 20.20
N ALA A 373 3.28 -12.31 21.44
CA ALA A 373 4.03 -11.18 22.00
C ALA A 373 5.55 -11.44 21.98
N GLN A 374 5.98 -12.68 22.26
CA GLN A 374 7.39 -13.09 22.19
C GLN A 374 7.92 -13.21 20.75
N SER A 375 7.04 -13.41 19.75
CA SER A 375 7.42 -13.54 18.35
C SER A 375 7.66 -12.21 17.64
N VAL A 376 7.20 -11.09 18.21
CA VAL A 376 7.32 -9.74 17.60
C VAL A 376 8.75 -9.24 17.77
N LEU A 377 9.43 -9.01 16.65
CA LEU A 377 10.80 -8.49 16.62
C LEU A 377 10.78 -6.97 16.88
N PRO A 378 11.67 -6.44 17.74
CA PRO A 378 11.86 -5.01 17.92
C PRO A 378 12.23 -4.31 16.61
N ALA A 379 11.76 -3.08 16.41
CA ALA A 379 12.13 -2.27 15.25
C ALA A 379 13.65 -2.01 15.25
N GLY A 380 14.33 -2.29 14.13
CA GLY A 380 15.76 -1.99 13.93
C GLY A 380 16.76 -3.07 14.39
N GLN A 381 16.31 -4.26 14.81
CA GLN A 381 17.22 -5.40 14.97
C GLN A 381 17.42 -6.08 13.60
N GLU A 382 18.64 -5.96 13.08
CA GLU A 382 19.07 -6.67 11.88
C GLU A 382 19.21 -8.18 12.12
N GLU A 383 19.00 -8.98 11.08
CA GLU A 383 19.01 -10.46 11.10
C GLU A 383 20.30 -11.09 11.68
N ALA A 384 21.42 -10.35 11.69
CA ALA A 384 22.73 -10.84 12.13
C ALA A 384 22.80 -11.09 13.66
N ASP A 385 22.10 -10.29 14.48
CA ASP A 385 22.12 -10.41 15.95
C ASP A 385 21.16 -11.50 16.46
N VAL A 386 20.20 -11.90 15.66
CA VAL A 386 19.15 -12.87 16.04
C VAL A 386 19.59 -14.33 15.81
N ALA A 387 20.58 -14.55 14.94
CA ALA A 387 21.11 -15.89 14.67
C ALA A 387 21.86 -16.52 15.87
N GLN A 388 22.17 -15.72 16.91
CA GLN A 388 22.87 -16.17 18.13
C GLN A 388 21.95 -16.28 19.36
N GLN A 389 20.67 -15.85 19.27
CA GLN A 389 19.71 -15.98 20.37
C GLN A 389 18.74 -17.13 20.09
N ASP A 390 18.96 -18.21 20.79
CA ASP A 390 18.11 -19.37 21.04
C ASP A 390 17.17 -19.90 19.95
N ASP A 391 17.38 -21.16 19.60
CA ASP A 391 16.54 -22.04 18.77
C ASP A 391 15.08 -22.20 19.26
N THR A 392 14.65 -21.48 20.31
CA THR A 392 13.37 -21.67 20.99
C THR A 392 12.22 -20.81 20.44
N ALA A 393 12.46 -19.75 19.63
CA ALA A 393 11.38 -18.97 19.04
C ALA A 393 10.95 -19.57 17.70
N THR A 394 9.90 -20.38 17.70
CA THR A 394 9.36 -21.04 16.49
C THR A 394 8.63 -20.08 15.55
N ALA A 395 8.08 -18.95 16.05
CA ALA A 395 7.38 -17.95 15.26
C ALA A 395 8.08 -16.58 15.34
N ARG A 396 8.02 -15.81 14.23
CA ARG A 396 8.51 -14.43 14.16
C ARG A 396 7.48 -13.55 13.47
N CYS A 397 7.38 -12.29 13.88
CA CYS A 397 6.52 -11.30 13.26
C CYS A 397 7.25 -9.96 13.19
N ASN A 398 7.18 -9.29 12.03
CA ASN A 398 7.71 -7.95 11.88
C ASN A 398 6.92 -6.96 12.75
N ALA A 399 7.62 -6.09 13.50
CA ALA A 399 7.00 -5.13 14.41
C ALA A 399 6.00 -4.20 13.69
N TRP A 400 6.33 -3.76 12.47
CA TRP A 400 5.44 -2.91 11.68
C TRP A 400 4.13 -3.63 11.33
N LEU A 401 4.18 -4.91 10.95
CA LEU A 401 2.99 -5.73 10.69
C LEU A 401 2.19 -5.97 11.97
N ALA A 402 2.87 -6.19 13.09
CA ALA A 402 2.26 -6.46 14.38
C ALA A 402 1.58 -5.23 15.00
N ASP A 403 1.92 -4.03 14.59
CA ASP A 403 1.42 -2.79 15.18
C ASP A 403 -0.12 -2.64 15.05
N HIS A 404 -0.71 -3.06 13.94
CA HIS A 404 -2.15 -2.92 13.71
C HIS A 404 -2.80 -4.15 13.05
N ASN A 405 -4.03 -4.52 13.50
CA ASN A 405 -4.78 -5.66 12.92
C ASN A 405 -5.06 -5.51 11.41
N LYS A 406 -5.22 -4.27 10.91
CA LYS A 406 -5.43 -4.01 9.48
C LYS A 406 -4.25 -4.45 8.61
N ARG A 407 -3.05 -4.55 9.17
CA ARG A 407 -1.85 -5.00 8.47
C ARG A 407 -1.67 -6.52 8.47
N ALA A 408 -2.53 -7.23 9.19
CA ALA A 408 -2.42 -8.68 9.37
C ALA A 408 -2.47 -9.48 8.06
N LEU A 409 -3.27 -9.03 7.09
CA LEU A 409 -3.39 -9.68 5.79
C LEU A 409 -2.24 -9.35 4.82
N LEU A 410 -1.31 -8.48 5.21
CA LEU A 410 -0.12 -8.15 4.43
C LEU A 410 1.05 -9.11 4.75
N ALA A 411 0.97 -9.88 5.83
CA ALA A 411 1.98 -10.87 6.17
C ALA A 411 1.93 -12.08 5.21
N PRO A 412 3.08 -12.69 4.87
CA PRO A 412 3.12 -13.91 4.06
C PRO A 412 2.31 -15.08 4.66
N ALA A 413 2.26 -15.16 5.99
CA ALA A 413 1.46 -16.14 6.70
C ALA A 413 0.66 -15.47 7.82
N GLY A 414 -0.62 -15.81 7.94
CA GLY A 414 -1.49 -15.27 8.97
C GLY A 414 -2.48 -16.27 9.52
N VAL A 415 -2.83 -16.10 10.79
CA VAL A 415 -3.90 -16.82 11.47
C VAL A 415 -4.76 -15.81 12.21
N GLY A 416 -6.08 -15.95 12.17
CA GLY A 416 -6.95 -15.02 12.90
C GLY A 416 -8.40 -15.45 12.91
N THR A 417 -9.27 -14.53 13.35
CA THR A 417 -10.70 -14.78 13.31
C THR A 417 -11.30 -14.42 11.94
N ILE A 418 -12.38 -15.10 11.57
CA ILE A 418 -13.14 -14.84 10.33
C ILE A 418 -13.54 -13.36 10.23
N ASP A 419 -13.89 -12.73 11.35
CA ASP A 419 -14.26 -11.31 11.38
C ASP A 419 -13.16 -10.40 10.81
N GLN A 420 -11.89 -10.72 11.01
CA GLN A 420 -10.78 -9.92 10.47
C GLN A 420 -10.71 -9.98 8.94
N VAL A 421 -11.00 -11.15 8.35
CA VAL A 421 -11.07 -11.32 6.89
C VAL A 421 -12.30 -10.62 6.33
N LEU A 422 -13.46 -10.79 6.97
CA LEU A 422 -14.70 -10.14 6.55
C LEU A 422 -14.60 -8.61 6.63
N LEU A 423 -13.96 -8.06 7.66
CA LEU A 423 -13.71 -6.62 7.77
C LEU A 423 -12.87 -6.07 6.60
N ALA A 424 -11.94 -6.87 6.08
CA ALA A 424 -11.14 -6.46 4.92
C ALA A 424 -11.95 -6.44 3.60
N THR A 425 -13.07 -7.19 3.52
CA THR A 425 -13.91 -7.28 2.34
C THR A 425 -15.16 -6.40 2.41
N LEU A 426 -15.53 -5.94 3.61
CA LEU A 426 -16.70 -5.07 3.80
C LEU A 426 -16.35 -3.61 3.47
N TYR A 427 -17.29 -2.93 2.81
CA TYR A 427 -17.23 -1.50 2.55
C TYR A 427 -17.48 -0.73 3.87
N SER A 428 -16.50 -0.72 4.75
CA SER A 428 -16.58 -0.07 6.05
C SER A 428 -15.47 0.96 6.23
N LYS A 429 -15.79 2.04 6.92
CA LYS A 429 -14.80 3.03 7.36
C LYS A 429 -13.82 2.36 8.35
N HIS A 430 -12.64 2.09 7.93
CA HIS A 430 -11.58 1.67 8.85
C HIS A 430 -10.31 2.48 8.63
#